data_0f15fd09b3e2a04cbf26717071277199
#
_entry.id   0f15fd09b3e2a04cbf26717071277199
#
_cell.length_a   1.000
_cell.length_b   1.000
_cell.length_c   1.000
_cell.angle_alpha   90.00
_cell.angle_beta   90.00
_cell.angle_gamma   90.00
#
_symmetry.space_group_name_H-M   'P 1'
#
loop_
_entity.id
_entity.type
_entity.pdbx_description
1 polymer ?
#
loop_
_entity_poly.entity_id
_entity_poly.type
_entity_poly.pdbx_seq_one_letter_code
_entity_poly.pdbx_strand_id
1 'polypeptide(L)'
;MRSNFKKILAVTMLSGVLVSCMTSNNPSNKNLNSQNQKEVKNQTIEQTEYSVAGGSFHKANYEEATKINSELAIIYSIEGYLERAKTKLIKAQELANEHNQKLAIVDYAGGYYYQSIGANSIAEKYYQKALDNHPKNYEAMNFYAQFLCTEKEDYSRAQELFEKALFMPNNNDMAQTLFLYSQCMYKQGKKDDALAYMQRADKFRIDYKAAKLRLAQMYFERGEYKECYKVIYSMKNDPQFFNNKLVLDMRLKLAEYANNKNEAAAVRLVLSSNNYNDEDIDKFFSAADQKDIDKNA
;
A
#
# COMPACT_ATOMS: atom_id res chain seq x y z
N MET A 1 5.05 -11.44 -14.78
CA MET A 1 5.64 -11.28 -13.44
C MET A 1 5.85 -9.81 -13.00
N ARG A 2 6.34 -8.89 -13.85
CA ARG A 2 6.56 -7.47 -13.45
C ARG A 2 5.30 -6.70 -12.98
N SER A 3 4.11 -6.98 -13.53
CA SER A 3 2.87 -6.24 -13.23
C SER A 3 2.27 -6.55 -11.85
N ASN A 4 2.34 -7.79 -11.38
CA ASN A 4 1.71 -8.19 -10.11
C ASN A 4 2.52 -7.79 -8.87
N PHE A 5 3.85 -7.71 -9.02
CA PHE A 5 4.72 -7.25 -7.93
C PHE A 5 4.51 -5.75 -7.62
N LYS A 6 4.26 -4.93 -8.66
CA LYS A 6 3.91 -3.51 -8.48
C LYS A 6 2.61 -3.32 -7.69
N LYS A 7 1.59 -4.15 -7.92
CA LYS A 7 0.29 -4.07 -7.21
C LYS A 7 0.38 -4.47 -5.75
N ILE A 8 1.20 -5.49 -5.41
CA ILE A 8 1.35 -5.95 -4.02
C ILE A 8 2.11 -4.91 -3.18
N LEU A 9 3.15 -4.28 -3.75
CA LEU A 9 3.93 -3.26 -3.05
C LEU A 9 3.11 -2.00 -2.72
N ALA A 10 2.14 -1.70 -3.60
CA ALA A 10 1.36 -0.48 -3.54
C ALA A 10 0.21 -0.53 -2.50
N VAL A 11 -0.50 -1.65 -2.41
CA VAL A 11 -1.65 -1.82 -1.47
C VAL A 11 -1.22 -1.71 0.00
N THR A 12 0.04 -1.91 0.30
CA THR A 12 0.53 -1.95 1.68
C THR A 12 0.88 -0.58 2.30
N MET A 13 0.99 0.46 1.48
CA MET A 13 1.36 1.79 1.99
C MET A 13 0.24 2.51 2.76
N LEU A 14 -1.02 2.17 2.53
CA LEU A 14 -2.15 2.97 3.00
C LEU A 14 -3.09 2.31 3.98
N SER A 15 -2.86 1.07 4.40
CA SER A 15 -3.75 0.41 5.38
C SER A 15 -3.70 0.99 6.80
N GLY A 16 -2.86 1.98 7.06
CA GLY A 16 -2.75 2.66 8.36
C GLY A 16 -3.64 3.89 8.54
N VAL A 17 -4.20 4.46 7.48
CA VAL A 17 -4.85 5.80 7.55
C VAL A 17 -6.38 5.75 7.53
N LEU A 18 -7.01 4.64 7.16
CA LEU A 18 -8.47 4.61 6.90
C LEU A 18 -9.37 4.03 8.00
N VAL A 19 -8.97 4.00 9.26
CA VAL A 19 -9.83 3.43 10.34
C VAL A 19 -10.59 4.48 11.17
N SER A 20 -10.55 5.76 10.86
CA SER A 20 -11.11 6.77 11.77
C SER A 20 -12.30 7.61 11.29
N CYS A 21 -13.02 7.27 10.26
CA CYS A 21 -14.24 8.00 9.94
C CYS A 21 -15.28 7.17 9.19
N MET A 22 -16.03 6.32 9.89
CA MET A 22 -17.39 5.95 9.49
C MET A 22 -18.19 5.38 10.66
N THR A 23 -18.85 6.26 11.42
CA THR A 23 -20.09 5.93 12.11
C THR A 23 -20.98 7.16 12.16
N SER A 24 -21.99 7.27 11.32
CA SER A 24 -23.31 7.73 11.76
C SER A 24 -24.36 7.33 10.73
N ASN A 25 -25.26 6.49 11.22
CA ASN A 25 -26.54 6.17 10.62
C ASN A 25 -27.44 7.41 10.62
N ASN A 26 -28.24 7.65 9.60
CA ASN A 26 -29.70 7.53 9.73
C ASN A 26 -30.47 7.70 8.41
N PRO A 27 -31.67 7.10 8.32
CA PRO A 27 -32.38 6.90 7.08
C PRO A 27 -33.55 7.84 6.84
N SER A 28 -34.07 7.74 5.62
CA SER A 28 -35.42 8.11 5.17
C SER A 28 -35.79 9.58 4.96
N ASN A 29 -36.04 10.00 3.72
CA ASN A 29 -37.39 10.23 3.30
C ASN A 29 -37.57 10.28 1.77
N LYS A 30 -38.72 9.76 1.36
CA LYS A 30 -39.22 9.60 -0.02
C LYS A 30 -39.83 10.87 -0.56
N ASN A 31 -39.92 10.89 -1.91
CA ASN A 31 -40.90 11.58 -2.78
C ASN A 31 -40.49 12.96 -3.31
N LEU A 32 -40.55 13.16 -4.54
CA LEU A 32 -41.41 13.14 -5.69
C LEU A 32 -41.05 14.21 -6.73
N ASN A 33 -41.08 13.77 -7.99
CA ASN A 33 -41.51 14.45 -9.20
C ASN A 33 -40.68 15.59 -9.87
N SER A 34 -40.15 15.18 -10.99
CA SER A 34 -40.41 15.61 -12.39
C SER A 34 -40.31 17.10 -12.77
N GLN A 35 -39.60 17.25 -13.92
CA GLN A 35 -39.64 18.32 -14.90
C GLN A 35 -38.82 19.59 -14.63
N ASN A 36 -37.64 19.71 -15.27
CA ASN A 36 -37.45 20.58 -16.41
C ASN A 36 -36.01 20.54 -16.90
N GLN A 37 -35.82 20.08 -18.11
CA GLN A 37 -34.64 20.37 -18.91
C GLN A 37 -34.64 21.85 -19.24
N LYS A 38 -33.63 22.58 -18.84
CA LYS A 38 -33.19 23.84 -19.47
C LYS A 38 -31.72 24.10 -19.17
N GLU A 39 -30.96 24.19 -20.25
CA GLU A 39 -29.71 24.92 -20.47
C GLU A 39 -28.71 25.04 -19.31
N VAL A 40 -27.69 24.21 -19.38
CA VAL A 40 -26.45 24.42 -18.61
C VAL A 40 -25.63 25.52 -19.29
N LYS A 41 -25.81 26.75 -18.85
CA LYS A 41 -24.81 27.81 -19.03
C LYS A 41 -23.66 27.55 -18.07
N ASN A 42 -22.44 27.63 -18.58
CA ASN A 42 -21.19 27.69 -17.83
C ASN A 42 -21.34 28.70 -16.67
N GLN A 43 -21.57 28.21 -15.48
CA GLN A 43 -21.40 28.98 -14.25
C GLN A 43 -20.13 28.48 -13.58
N THR A 44 -19.17 29.38 -13.48
CA THR A 44 -18.09 29.36 -12.52
C THR A 44 -18.67 28.91 -11.18
N ILE A 45 -18.12 27.83 -10.60
CA ILE A 45 -18.54 27.37 -9.27
C ILE A 45 -18.04 28.41 -8.29
N GLU A 46 -18.85 29.41 -8.02
CA GLU A 46 -18.71 30.27 -6.83
C GLU A 46 -18.82 29.39 -5.61
N GLN A 47 -17.96 29.66 -4.65
CA GLN A 47 -17.89 29.05 -3.33
C GLN A 47 -19.27 28.99 -2.70
N THR A 48 -19.91 27.84 -2.69
CA THR A 48 -21.10 27.62 -1.88
C THR A 48 -20.66 27.45 -0.42
N GLU A 49 -20.75 28.51 0.37
CA GLU A 49 -20.68 28.44 1.82
C GLU A 49 -21.90 27.65 2.31
N TYR A 50 -21.67 26.41 2.74
CA TYR A 50 -22.69 25.67 3.47
C TYR A 50 -22.76 26.18 4.91
N SER A 51 -23.72 27.05 5.19
CA SER A 51 -24.08 27.38 6.57
C SER A 51 -24.99 26.29 7.14
N VAL A 52 -24.44 25.47 8.04
CA VAL A 52 -25.28 24.64 8.91
C VAL A 52 -25.76 25.50 10.05
N ALA A 53 -27.08 25.65 10.19
CA ALA A 53 -27.70 26.45 11.24
C ALA A 53 -27.20 26.00 12.63
N GLY A 54 -26.45 26.87 13.33
CA GLY A 54 -25.99 26.68 14.70
C GLY A 54 -24.50 26.26 14.85
N GLY A 55 -23.70 26.16 13.79
CA GLY A 55 -22.28 25.81 13.86
C GLY A 55 -21.36 27.01 13.81
N SER A 56 -20.36 27.07 14.66
CA SER A 56 -19.22 27.97 14.53
C SER A 56 -18.57 27.79 13.14
N PHE A 57 -18.29 28.93 12.48
CA PHE A 57 -17.54 28.90 11.20
C PHE A 57 -16.20 28.26 11.44
N HIS A 58 -16.01 26.99 11.02
CA HIS A 58 -14.70 26.38 10.98
C HIS A 58 -13.95 26.99 9.81
N LYS A 59 -12.89 27.74 10.11
CA LYS A 59 -11.95 28.23 9.09
C LYS A 59 -11.51 27.04 8.24
N ALA A 60 -11.68 27.15 6.92
CA ALA A 60 -11.31 26.07 6.02
C ALA A 60 -9.83 25.68 6.23
N ASN A 61 -9.59 24.40 6.51
CA ASN A 61 -8.24 23.88 6.70
C ASN A 61 -7.66 23.48 5.34
N TYR A 62 -7.10 24.45 4.64
CA TYR A 62 -6.54 24.22 3.32
C TYR A 62 -5.30 23.31 3.36
N GLU A 63 -4.53 23.28 4.46
CA GLU A 63 -3.41 22.39 4.62
C GLU A 63 -3.88 20.92 4.66
N GLU A 64 -4.90 20.64 5.44
CA GLU A 64 -5.50 19.31 5.52
C GLU A 64 -6.12 18.91 4.19
N ALA A 65 -6.83 19.81 3.52
CA ALA A 65 -7.39 19.57 2.20
C ALA A 65 -6.29 19.24 1.16
N THR A 66 -5.14 19.92 1.23
CA THR A 66 -3.99 19.64 0.37
C THR A 66 -3.41 18.26 0.65
N LYS A 67 -3.22 17.89 1.92
CA LYS A 67 -2.75 16.57 2.33
C LYS A 67 -3.69 15.47 1.85
N ILE A 68 -4.99 15.58 2.12
CA ILE A 68 -6.01 14.62 1.71
C ILE A 68 -6.00 14.42 0.18
N ASN A 69 -5.96 15.50 -0.62
CA ASN A 69 -5.92 15.36 -2.07
C ASN A 69 -4.61 14.72 -2.56
N SER A 70 -3.47 14.99 -1.90
CA SER A 70 -2.19 14.33 -2.21
C SER A 70 -2.23 12.83 -1.88
N GLU A 71 -2.77 12.45 -0.73
CA GLU A 71 -2.98 11.07 -0.32
C GLU A 71 -3.91 10.33 -1.30
N LEU A 72 -5.04 10.95 -1.66
CA LEU A 72 -5.96 10.38 -2.65
C LEU A 72 -5.30 10.22 -4.02
N ALA A 73 -4.40 11.12 -4.42
CA ALA A 73 -3.64 10.96 -5.65
C ALA A 73 -2.75 9.70 -5.60
N ILE A 74 -2.10 9.45 -4.47
CA ILE A 74 -1.29 8.24 -4.26
C ILE A 74 -2.20 7.00 -4.28
N ILE A 75 -3.30 6.99 -3.51
CA ILE A 75 -4.23 5.85 -3.43
C ILE A 75 -4.76 5.48 -4.81
N TYR A 76 -5.29 6.45 -5.55
CA TYR A 76 -5.82 6.19 -6.89
C TYR A 76 -4.74 5.74 -7.88
N SER A 77 -3.50 6.22 -7.72
CA SER A 77 -2.36 5.73 -8.52
C SER A 77 -2.06 4.26 -8.22
N ILE A 78 -2.13 3.86 -6.95
CA ILE A 78 -1.96 2.48 -6.50
C ILE A 78 -3.03 1.56 -7.10
N GLU A 79 -4.27 2.00 -7.06
CA GLU A 79 -5.43 1.24 -7.55
C GLU A 79 -5.55 1.26 -9.09
N GLY A 80 -4.72 2.06 -9.77
CA GLY A 80 -4.74 2.20 -11.23
C GLY A 80 -5.83 3.13 -11.78
N TYR A 81 -6.51 3.91 -10.93
CA TYR A 81 -7.47 4.94 -11.34
C TYR A 81 -6.76 6.24 -11.74
N LEU A 82 -5.96 6.18 -12.81
CA LEU A 82 -4.98 7.22 -13.17
C LEU A 82 -5.59 8.60 -13.44
N GLU A 83 -6.79 8.67 -14.03
CA GLU A 83 -7.48 9.94 -14.25
C GLU A 83 -7.95 10.59 -12.94
N ARG A 84 -8.43 9.77 -12.00
CA ARG A 84 -8.79 10.25 -10.66
C ARG A 84 -7.54 10.70 -9.89
N ALA A 85 -6.46 9.94 -10.00
CA ALA A 85 -5.18 10.28 -9.40
C ALA A 85 -4.68 11.65 -9.90
N LYS A 86 -4.72 11.87 -11.23
CA LYS A 86 -4.35 13.13 -11.86
C LYS A 86 -5.19 14.30 -11.35
N THR A 87 -6.51 14.13 -11.30
CA THR A 87 -7.43 15.16 -10.81
C THR A 87 -7.11 15.56 -9.37
N LYS A 88 -6.84 14.58 -8.51
CA LYS A 88 -6.49 14.82 -7.11
C LYS A 88 -5.13 15.47 -6.95
N LEU A 89 -4.14 15.06 -7.75
CA LEU A 89 -2.83 15.70 -7.77
C LEU A 89 -2.90 17.17 -8.18
N ILE A 90 -3.63 17.48 -9.26
CA ILE A 90 -3.84 18.86 -9.72
C ILE A 90 -4.48 19.68 -8.59
N LYS A 91 -5.55 19.16 -7.94
CA LYS A 91 -6.21 19.88 -6.84
C LYS A 91 -5.28 20.12 -5.66
N ALA A 92 -4.45 19.15 -5.30
CA ALA A 92 -3.44 19.33 -4.25
C ALA A 92 -2.43 20.44 -4.61
N GLN A 93 -1.95 20.45 -5.86
CA GLN A 93 -1.00 21.46 -6.34
C GLN A 93 -1.63 22.87 -6.39
N GLU A 94 -2.88 22.99 -6.83
CA GLU A 94 -3.63 24.26 -6.83
C GLU A 94 -3.75 24.81 -5.41
N LEU A 95 -4.25 23.99 -4.46
CA LEU A 95 -4.41 24.41 -3.06
C LEU A 95 -3.07 24.82 -2.44
N ALA A 96 -2.00 24.05 -2.70
CA ALA A 96 -0.66 24.37 -2.21
C ALA A 96 -0.16 25.71 -2.75
N ASN A 97 -0.39 25.99 -4.03
CA ASN A 97 0.03 27.25 -4.68
C ASN A 97 -0.81 28.44 -4.18
N GLU A 98 -2.15 28.30 -4.17
CA GLU A 98 -3.07 29.36 -3.74
C GLU A 98 -2.84 29.81 -2.29
N HIS A 99 -2.47 28.86 -1.42
CA HIS A 99 -2.26 29.11 0.01
C HIS A 99 -0.78 29.12 0.41
N ASN A 100 0.14 29.18 -0.56
CA ASN A 100 1.60 29.23 -0.35
C ASN A 100 2.12 28.13 0.60
N GLN A 101 1.60 26.92 0.44
CA GLN A 101 1.96 25.77 1.28
C GLN A 101 3.15 25.04 0.67
N LYS A 102 4.11 24.69 1.52
CA LYS A 102 5.28 23.88 1.14
C LYS A 102 5.19 22.53 1.87
N LEU A 103 4.48 21.57 1.27
CA LEU A 103 4.26 20.25 1.85
C LEU A 103 4.97 19.19 1.00
N ALA A 104 5.84 18.39 1.61
CA ALA A 104 6.58 17.34 0.93
C ALA A 104 5.65 16.35 0.20
N ILE A 105 4.47 16.09 0.78
CA ILE A 105 3.49 15.15 0.23
C ILE A 105 3.01 15.55 -1.17
N VAL A 106 2.90 16.84 -1.48
CA VAL A 106 2.49 17.30 -2.82
C VAL A 106 3.50 16.87 -3.88
N ASP A 107 4.78 17.00 -3.53
CA ASP A 107 5.87 16.64 -4.44
C ASP A 107 6.00 15.12 -4.57
N TYR A 108 6.08 14.35 -3.48
CA TYR A 108 6.22 12.90 -3.62
C TYR A 108 4.94 12.21 -4.14
N ALA A 109 3.75 12.79 -3.96
CA ALA A 109 2.53 12.31 -4.64
C ALA A 109 2.62 12.52 -6.15
N GLY A 110 3.17 13.66 -6.60
CA GLY A 110 3.51 13.89 -8.00
C GLY A 110 4.47 12.83 -8.52
N GLY A 111 5.56 12.57 -7.76
CA GLY A 111 6.51 11.50 -8.08
C GLY A 111 5.83 10.15 -8.27
N TYR A 112 4.94 9.78 -7.34
CA TYR A 112 4.24 8.50 -7.40
C TYR A 112 3.27 8.40 -8.58
N TYR A 113 2.52 9.46 -8.86
CA TYR A 113 1.63 9.51 -10.03
C TYR A 113 2.42 9.33 -11.34
N TYR A 114 3.51 10.09 -11.54
CA TYR A 114 4.30 9.97 -12.76
C TYR A 114 5.02 8.62 -12.88
N GLN A 115 5.43 8.03 -11.78
CA GLN A 115 5.90 6.64 -11.74
C GLN A 115 4.82 5.66 -12.20
N SER A 116 3.58 5.84 -11.75
CA SER A 116 2.45 4.95 -12.06
C SER A 116 2.12 4.93 -13.56
N ILE A 117 2.34 6.04 -14.26
CA ILE A 117 2.16 6.14 -15.72
C ILE A 117 3.44 5.85 -16.52
N GLY A 118 4.52 5.41 -15.85
CA GLY A 118 5.80 5.06 -16.50
C GLY A 118 6.68 6.26 -16.88
N ALA A 119 6.31 7.48 -16.49
CA ALA A 119 7.08 8.70 -16.78
C ALA A 119 8.23 8.88 -15.77
N ASN A 120 9.12 7.88 -15.69
CA ASN A 120 10.15 7.76 -14.64
C ASN A 120 11.10 8.97 -14.54
N SER A 121 11.41 9.64 -15.66
CA SER A 121 12.26 10.84 -15.63
C SER A 121 11.58 12.04 -14.95
N ILE A 122 10.25 12.13 -15.08
CA ILE A 122 9.45 13.17 -14.40
C ILE A 122 9.28 12.79 -12.94
N ALA A 123 8.97 11.52 -12.65
CA ALA A 123 8.84 11.01 -11.29
C ALA A 123 10.08 11.29 -10.45
N GLU A 124 11.28 11.03 -11.00
CA GLU A 124 12.54 11.28 -10.30
C GLU A 124 12.72 12.76 -9.93
N LYS A 125 12.39 13.69 -10.84
CA LYS A 125 12.43 15.13 -10.55
C LYS A 125 11.52 15.53 -9.39
N TYR A 126 10.32 14.96 -9.33
CA TYR A 126 9.38 15.21 -8.25
C TYR A 126 9.88 14.66 -6.91
N TYR A 127 10.44 13.46 -6.89
CA TYR A 127 11.02 12.89 -5.67
C TYR A 127 12.25 13.68 -5.21
N GLN A 128 13.11 14.09 -6.14
CA GLN A 128 14.25 14.93 -5.82
C GLN A 128 13.80 16.28 -5.23
N LYS A 129 12.83 16.93 -5.86
CA LYS A 129 12.24 18.21 -5.38
C LYS A 129 11.66 18.05 -3.96
N ALA A 130 11.01 16.91 -3.66
CA ALA A 130 10.49 16.65 -2.32
C ALA A 130 11.61 16.65 -1.27
N LEU A 131 12.75 16.04 -1.56
CA LEU A 131 13.90 16.01 -0.66
C LEU A 131 14.68 17.31 -0.62
N ASP A 132 14.81 18.03 -1.74
CA ASP A 132 15.49 19.33 -1.78
C ASP A 132 14.75 20.35 -0.89
N ASN A 133 13.42 20.34 -0.95
CA ASN A 133 12.59 21.22 -0.12
C ASN A 133 12.45 20.72 1.33
N HIS A 134 12.47 19.41 1.54
CA HIS A 134 12.21 18.78 2.84
C HIS A 134 13.22 17.66 3.15
N PRO A 135 14.50 18.01 3.37
CA PRO A 135 15.59 17.02 3.49
C PRO A 135 15.52 16.14 4.73
N LYS A 136 14.60 16.39 5.66
CA LYS A 136 14.35 15.58 6.86
C LYS A 136 13.00 14.87 6.84
N ASN A 137 12.30 14.85 5.71
CA ASN A 137 11.03 14.17 5.59
C ASN A 137 11.28 12.68 5.27
N TYR A 138 11.02 11.80 6.25
CA TYR A 138 11.27 10.36 6.11
C TYR A 138 10.33 9.70 5.10
N GLU A 139 9.12 10.20 4.92
CA GLU A 139 8.17 9.68 3.93
C GLU A 139 8.68 9.93 2.51
N ALA A 140 9.13 11.17 2.23
CA ALA A 140 9.76 11.49 0.94
C ALA A 140 11.00 10.62 0.67
N MET A 141 11.83 10.35 1.71
CA MET A 141 12.95 9.42 1.60
C MET A 141 12.47 8.02 1.25
N ASN A 142 11.42 7.51 1.92
CA ASN A 142 10.85 6.19 1.66
C ASN A 142 10.31 6.06 0.23
N PHE A 143 9.54 7.04 -0.25
CA PHE A 143 9.00 7.05 -1.61
C PHE A 143 10.10 7.08 -2.67
N TYR A 144 11.10 7.95 -2.48
CA TYR A 144 12.20 8.04 -3.44
C TYR A 144 13.08 6.79 -3.41
N ALA A 145 13.40 6.26 -2.23
CA ALA A 145 14.17 5.03 -2.09
C ALA A 145 13.46 3.85 -2.77
N GLN A 146 12.13 3.74 -2.58
CA GLN A 146 11.34 2.73 -3.25
C GLN A 146 11.40 2.88 -4.77
N PHE A 147 11.24 4.09 -5.31
CA PHE A 147 11.37 4.37 -6.75
C PHE A 147 12.75 3.99 -7.28
N LEU A 148 13.82 4.39 -6.60
CA LEU A 148 15.19 4.03 -6.99
C LEU A 148 15.38 2.52 -7.02
N CYS A 149 14.85 1.82 -6.03
CA CYS A 149 14.92 0.37 -5.95
C CYS A 149 14.09 -0.32 -7.05
N THR A 150 12.85 0.13 -7.31
CA THR A 150 11.92 -0.59 -8.20
C THR A 150 12.07 -0.24 -9.66
N GLU A 151 12.30 1.02 -9.99
CA GLU A 151 12.30 1.52 -11.36
C GLU A 151 13.71 1.78 -11.91
N LYS A 152 14.65 2.14 -11.05
CA LYS A 152 16.02 2.48 -11.46
C LYS A 152 17.03 1.39 -11.17
N GLU A 153 16.71 0.45 -10.27
CA GLU A 153 17.63 -0.57 -9.74
C GLU A 153 18.91 0.03 -9.11
N ASP A 154 18.82 1.31 -8.69
CA ASP A 154 19.86 2.01 -7.95
C ASP A 154 19.76 1.67 -6.46
N TYR A 155 20.22 0.47 -6.14
CA TYR A 155 20.14 -0.07 -4.78
C TYR A 155 21.00 0.69 -3.78
N SER A 156 22.10 1.27 -4.22
CA SER A 156 23.01 2.02 -3.35
C SER A 156 22.35 3.28 -2.81
N ARG A 157 21.82 4.12 -3.71
CA ARG A 157 21.10 5.34 -3.30
C ARG A 157 19.81 5.03 -2.55
N ALA A 158 19.10 3.95 -2.93
CA ALA A 158 17.91 3.49 -2.21
C ALA A 158 18.26 3.12 -0.76
N GLN A 159 19.34 2.36 -0.55
CA GLN A 159 19.82 1.99 0.77
C GLN A 159 20.14 3.21 1.63
N GLU A 160 20.92 4.16 1.10
CA GLU A 160 21.26 5.39 1.82
C GLU A 160 20.01 6.16 2.29
N LEU A 161 18.98 6.25 1.46
CA LEU A 161 17.74 6.95 1.80
C LEU A 161 16.94 6.18 2.87
N PHE A 162 16.83 4.85 2.77
CA PHE A 162 16.17 4.05 3.80
C PHE A 162 16.89 4.14 5.14
N GLU A 163 18.23 4.06 5.14
CA GLU A 163 19.02 4.21 6.36
C GLU A 163 18.84 5.60 6.97
N LYS A 164 18.90 6.66 6.16
CA LYS A 164 18.59 8.02 6.64
C LYS A 164 17.17 8.10 7.23
N ALA A 165 16.17 7.55 6.56
CA ALA A 165 14.79 7.55 7.05
C ALA A 165 14.66 6.82 8.39
N LEU A 166 15.35 5.70 8.58
CA LEU A 166 15.36 4.96 9.85
C LEU A 166 15.96 5.76 11.00
N PHE A 167 16.93 6.63 10.75
CA PHE A 167 17.56 7.48 11.75
C PHE A 167 16.87 8.84 11.96
N MET A 168 15.80 9.16 11.21
CA MET A 168 15.07 10.41 11.42
C MET A 168 14.30 10.39 12.74
N PRO A 169 14.55 11.37 13.66
CA PRO A 169 13.87 11.41 14.95
C PRO A 169 12.34 11.55 14.86
N ASN A 170 11.86 12.11 13.75
CA ASN A 170 10.43 12.29 13.47
C ASN A 170 9.82 11.12 12.68
N ASN A 171 10.55 10.03 12.45
CA ASN A 171 9.98 8.84 11.82
C ASN A 171 9.09 8.10 12.83
N ASN A 172 7.81 8.37 12.74
CA ASN A 172 6.78 7.73 13.57
C ASN A 172 6.24 6.42 12.95
N ASP A 173 6.71 6.03 11.76
CA ASP A 173 6.37 4.77 11.10
C ASP A 173 7.62 3.96 10.68
N MET A 174 8.43 3.61 11.68
CA MET A 174 9.61 2.75 11.52
C MET A 174 9.26 1.40 10.87
N ALA A 175 8.08 0.86 11.18
CA ALA A 175 7.65 -0.42 10.63
C ALA A 175 7.50 -0.35 9.11
N GLN A 176 6.93 0.73 8.59
CA GLN A 176 6.81 0.93 7.15
C GLN A 176 8.17 1.09 6.48
N THR A 177 9.07 1.89 7.06
CA THR A 177 10.42 2.07 6.51
C THR A 177 11.18 0.73 6.45
N LEU A 178 11.14 -0.07 7.53
CA LEU A 178 11.76 -1.39 7.58
C LEU A 178 11.14 -2.36 6.56
N PHE A 179 9.82 -2.32 6.41
CA PHE A 179 9.10 -3.12 5.42
C PHE A 179 9.56 -2.79 3.99
N LEU A 180 9.59 -1.52 3.61
CA LEU A 180 10.01 -1.08 2.28
C LEU A 180 11.48 -1.41 2.00
N TYR A 181 12.33 -1.23 3.00
CA TYR A 181 13.75 -1.57 2.89
C TYR A 181 13.96 -3.07 2.72
N SER A 182 13.23 -3.88 3.49
CA SER A 182 13.22 -5.33 3.31
C SER A 182 12.83 -5.75 1.88
N GLN A 183 11.79 -5.14 1.32
CA GLN A 183 11.37 -5.39 -0.05
C GLN A 183 12.45 -5.05 -1.07
N CYS A 184 13.16 -3.95 -0.84
CA CYS A 184 14.27 -3.55 -1.70
C CYS A 184 15.44 -4.54 -1.62
N MET A 185 15.82 -4.98 -0.42
CA MET A 185 16.85 -6.01 -0.22
C MET A 185 16.47 -7.33 -0.87
N TYR A 186 15.20 -7.73 -0.75
CA TYR A 186 14.71 -8.93 -1.41
C TYR A 186 14.82 -8.85 -2.93
N LYS A 187 14.47 -7.69 -3.52
CA LYS A 187 14.63 -7.45 -4.96
C LYS A 187 16.11 -7.51 -5.40
N GLN A 188 17.02 -7.02 -4.57
CA GLN A 188 18.46 -7.09 -4.78
C GLN A 188 19.03 -8.52 -4.65
N GLY A 189 18.24 -9.49 -4.17
CA GLY A 189 18.67 -10.87 -3.93
C GLY A 189 19.28 -11.12 -2.54
N LYS A 190 19.36 -10.11 -1.67
CA LYS A 190 19.82 -10.20 -0.29
C LYS A 190 18.72 -10.74 0.62
N LYS A 191 18.38 -12.03 0.42
CA LYS A 191 17.19 -12.63 1.04
C LYS A 191 17.27 -12.73 2.57
N ASP A 192 18.45 -12.98 3.14
CA ASP A 192 18.63 -13.10 4.58
C ASP A 192 18.50 -11.74 5.27
N ASP A 193 19.13 -10.71 4.72
CA ASP A 193 18.97 -9.33 5.21
C ASP A 193 17.52 -8.89 5.10
N ALA A 194 16.88 -9.17 3.97
CA ALA A 194 15.47 -8.86 3.76
C ALA A 194 14.58 -9.49 4.83
N LEU A 195 14.81 -10.78 5.16
CA LEU A 195 14.07 -11.46 6.22
C LEU A 195 14.29 -10.79 7.59
N ALA A 196 15.54 -10.45 7.93
CA ALA A 196 15.87 -9.79 9.19
C ALA A 196 15.16 -8.42 9.33
N TYR A 197 15.12 -7.62 8.25
CA TYR A 197 14.40 -6.34 8.24
C TYR A 197 12.89 -6.54 8.30
N MET A 198 12.33 -7.57 7.65
CA MET A 198 10.90 -7.89 7.71
C MET A 198 10.47 -8.33 9.12
N GLN A 199 11.27 -9.15 9.80
CA GLN A 199 11.05 -9.51 11.21
C GLN A 199 11.05 -8.29 12.14
N ARG A 200 11.95 -7.33 11.88
CA ARG A 200 11.97 -6.07 12.64
C ARG A 200 10.71 -5.24 12.37
N ALA A 201 10.24 -5.15 11.11
CA ALA A 201 9.00 -4.46 10.78
C ALA A 201 7.79 -5.03 11.54
N ASP A 202 7.66 -6.36 11.59
CA ASP A 202 6.60 -7.05 12.34
C ASP A 202 6.68 -6.81 13.85
N LYS A 203 7.88 -6.71 14.41
CA LYS A 203 8.08 -6.40 15.85
C LYS A 203 7.74 -4.95 16.20
N PHE A 204 8.04 -3.99 15.30
CA PHE A 204 7.75 -2.58 15.54
C PHE A 204 6.25 -2.28 15.52
N ARG A 205 5.47 -3.00 14.69
CA ARG A 205 4.02 -2.84 14.60
C ARG A 205 3.35 -4.19 14.40
N ILE A 206 2.88 -4.75 15.53
CA ILE A 206 2.32 -6.11 15.60
C ILE A 206 1.07 -6.30 14.71
N ASP A 207 0.32 -5.25 14.45
CA ASP A 207 -0.89 -5.25 13.60
C ASP A 207 -0.61 -4.88 12.14
N TYR A 208 0.67 -4.81 11.75
CA TYR A 208 1.04 -4.50 10.36
C TYR A 208 0.82 -5.71 9.44
N LYS A 209 -0.42 -5.86 8.97
CA LYS A 209 -0.87 -6.99 8.16
C LYS A 209 0.02 -7.27 6.95
N ALA A 210 0.45 -6.22 6.25
CA ALA A 210 1.33 -6.35 5.09
C ALA A 210 2.68 -6.96 5.42
N ALA A 211 3.29 -6.54 6.54
CA ALA A 211 4.55 -7.12 7.00
C ALA A 211 4.36 -8.59 7.40
N LYS A 212 3.28 -8.92 8.10
CA LYS A 212 2.96 -10.31 8.47
C LYS A 212 2.78 -11.21 7.25
N LEU A 213 1.99 -10.76 6.26
CA LEU A 213 1.78 -11.53 5.04
C LEU A 213 3.10 -11.77 4.30
N ARG A 214 3.92 -10.72 4.17
CA ARG A 214 5.20 -10.85 3.50
C ARG A 214 6.19 -11.70 4.29
N LEU A 215 6.20 -11.58 5.61
CA LEU A 215 7.03 -12.41 6.49
C LEU A 215 6.65 -13.89 6.37
N ALA A 216 5.35 -14.20 6.41
CA ALA A 216 4.85 -15.56 6.22
C ALA A 216 5.29 -16.13 4.86
N GLN A 217 5.14 -15.35 3.79
CA GLN A 217 5.58 -15.74 2.45
C GLN A 217 7.10 -16.00 2.40
N MET A 218 7.92 -15.13 3.00
CA MET A 218 9.37 -15.31 3.03
C MET A 218 9.78 -16.59 3.78
N TYR A 219 9.15 -16.90 4.90
CA TYR A 219 9.38 -18.16 5.60
C TYR A 219 8.94 -19.36 4.76
N PHE A 220 7.80 -19.25 4.07
CA PHE A 220 7.30 -20.30 3.21
C PHE A 220 8.27 -20.58 2.04
N GLU A 221 8.73 -19.53 1.35
CA GLU A 221 9.70 -19.62 0.24
C GLU A 221 11.05 -20.23 0.66
N ARG A 222 11.37 -20.21 1.96
CA ARG A 222 12.59 -20.79 2.56
C ARG A 222 12.39 -22.21 3.09
N GLY A 223 11.16 -22.75 3.02
CA GLY A 223 10.84 -24.03 3.65
C GLY A 223 10.74 -23.97 5.18
N GLU A 224 10.77 -22.80 5.77
CA GLU A 224 10.65 -22.58 7.22
C GLU A 224 9.17 -22.67 7.65
N TYR A 225 8.53 -23.81 7.39
CA TYR A 225 7.08 -24.00 7.53
C TYR A 225 6.56 -23.81 8.94
N LYS A 226 7.36 -24.14 9.95
CA LYS A 226 6.97 -23.90 11.35
C LYS A 226 6.83 -22.40 11.66
N GLU A 227 7.76 -21.58 11.20
CA GLU A 227 7.71 -20.14 11.40
C GLU A 227 6.61 -19.49 10.54
N CYS A 228 6.44 -19.95 9.31
CA CYS A 228 5.34 -19.55 8.44
C CYS A 228 3.98 -19.82 9.14
N TYR A 229 3.78 -21.01 9.68
CA TYR A 229 2.58 -21.39 10.43
C TYR A 229 2.31 -20.42 11.59
N LYS A 230 3.32 -20.14 12.42
CA LYS A 230 3.19 -19.22 13.56
C LYS A 230 2.70 -17.83 13.11
N VAL A 231 3.29 -17.28 12.05
CA VAL A 231 2.91 -15.96 11.54
C VAL A 231 1.49 -15.97 10.99
N ILE A 232 1.13 -16.96 10.16
CA ILE A 232 -0.22 -17.07 9.57
C ILE A 232 -1.27 -17.21 10.68
N TYR A 233 -1.07 -18.12 11.64
CA TYR A 233 -2.05 -18.36 12.70
C TYR A 233 -2.09 -17.26 13.78
N SER A 234 -1.09 -16.36 13.82
CA SER A 234 -1.20 -15.11 14.59
C SER A 234 -2.29 -14.18 14.04
N MET A 235 -2.66 -14.33 12.77
CA MET A 235 -3.70 -13.55 12.08
C MET A 235 -5.07 -14.26 12.08
N LYS A 236 -5.26 -15.34 12.84
CA LYS A 236 -6.50 -16.16 12.82
C LYS A 236 -7.81 -15.38 13.07
N ASN A 237 -7.72 -14.21 13.71
CA ASN A 237 -8.88 -13.34 13.97
C ASN A 237 -9.03 -12.23 12.90
N ASP A 238 -8.15 -12.18 11.91
CA ASP A 238 -8.22 -11.21 10.81
C ASP A 238 -9.04 -11.79 9.65
N PRO A 239 -9.93 -11.01 9.01
CA PRO A 239 -10.66 -11.48 7.82
C PRO A 239 -9.75 -12.02 6.71
N GLN A 240 -8.52 -11.50 6.55
CA GLN A 240 -7.57 -11.99 5.55
C GLN A 240 -7.16 -13.45 5.77
N PHE A 241 -7.24 -13.96 7.00
CA PHE A 241 -6.99 -15.37 7.28
C PHE A 241 -7.97 -16.30 6.54
N PHE A 242 -9.19 -15.81 6.27
CA PHE A 242 -10.27 -16.60 5.66
C PHE A 242 -10.51 -16.29 4.18
N ASN A 243 -10.10 -15.10 3.70
CA ASN A 243 -10.46 -14.65 2.35
C ASN A 243 -9.27 -14.19 1.49
N ASN A 244 -8.06 -14.14 2.04
CA ASN A 244 -6.88 -13.80 1.25
C ASN A 244 -6.35 -15.07 0.57
N LYS A 245 -6.37 -15.10 -0.78
CA LYS A 245 -5.93 -16.27 -1.55
C LYS A 245 -4.52 -16.73 -1.16
N LEU A 246 -3.55 -15.82 -1.04
CA LEU A 246 -2.18 -16.17 -0.68
C LEU A 246 -2.10 -16.85 0.69
N VAL A 247 -2.89 -16.36 1.67
CA VAL A 247 -2.96 -16.99 3.00
C VAL A 247 -3.58 -18.36 2.92
N LEU A 248 -4.67 -18.51 2.16
CA LEU A 248 -5.35 -19.79 1.97
C LEU A 248 -4.43 -20.82 1.30
N ASP A 249 -3.69 -20.43 0.27
CA ASP A 249 -2.73 -21.29 -0.43
C ASP A 249 -1.63 -21.78 0.53
N MET A 250 -1.03 -20.87 1.30
CA MET A 250 -0.03 -21.26 2.31
C MET A 250 -0.64 -22.17 3.39
N ARG A 251 -1.84 -21.89 3.89
CA ARG A 251 -2.56 -22.74 4.86
C ARG A 251 -2.80 -24.15 4.31
N LEU A 252 -3.24 -24.24 3.04
CA LEU A 252 -3.45 -25.53 2.40
C LEU A 252 -2.18 -26.36 2.37
N LYS A 253 -1.07 -25.79 1.87
CA LYS A 253 0.22 -26.49 1.82
C LYS A 253 0.77 -26.85 3.19
N LEU A 254 0.64 -25.98 4.18
CA LEU A 254 1.03 -26.27 5.57
C LEU A 254 0.20 -27.41 6.16
N ALA A 255 -1.11 -27.46 5.87
CA ALA A 255 -2.00 -28.53 6.31
C ALA A 255 -1.64 -29.87 5.63
N GLU A 256 -1.34 -29.86 4.34
CA GLU A 256 -0.88 -31.04 3.59
C GLU A 256 0.45 -31.56 4.14
N TYR A 257 1.42 -30.67 4.32
CA TYR A 257 2.73 -31.00 4.90
C TYR A 257 2.60 -31.62 6.31
N ALA A 258 1.70 -31.10 7.14
CA ALA A 258 1.43 -31.61 8.47
C ALA A 258 0.45 -32.81 8.50
N ASN A 259 0.02 -33.33 7.33
CA ASN A 259 -1.01 -34.36 7.18
C ASN A 259 -2.34 -34.05 7.94
N ASN A 260 -2.66 -32.74 8.05
CA ASN A 260 -3.91 -32.28 8.67
C ASN A 260 -5.04 -32.26 7.62
N LYS A 261 -5.68 -33.41 7.42
CA LYS A 261 -6.75 -33.60 6.41
C LYS A 261 -7.96 -32.70 6.64
N ASN A 262 -8.30 -32.40 7.90
CA ASN A 262 -9.45 -31.56 8.23
C ASN A 262 -9.23 -30.10 7.81
N GLU A 263 -8.07 -29.53 8.14
CA GLU A 263 -7.71 -28.18 7.72
C GLU A 263 -7.59 -28.08 6.20
N ALA A 264 -6.94 -29.05 5.55
CA ALA A 264 -6.82 -29.08 4.10
C ALA A 264 -8.19 -29.12 3.41
N ALA A 265 -9.13 -29.94 3.90
CA ALA A 265 -10.49 -29.99 3.37
C ALA A 265 -11.25 -28.68 3.57
N ALA A 266 -11.14 -28.07 4.75
CA ALA A 266 -11.79 -26.79 5.04
C ALA A 266 -11.25 -25.66 4.13
N VAL A 267 -9.93 -25.58 3.94
CA VAL A 267 -9.33 -24.55 3.08
C VAL A 267 -9.71 -24.77 1.62
N ARG A 268 -9.69 -26.01 1.11
CA ARG A 268 -10.15 -26.31 -0.26
C ARG A 268 -11.59 -25.91 -0.51
N LEU A 269 -12.48 -26.13 0.48
CA LEU A 269 -13.87 -25.69 0.38
C LEU A 269 -13.97 -24.16 0.22
N VAL A 270 -13.19 -23.39 1.00
CA VAL A 270 -13.18 -21.93 0.89
C VAL A 270 -12.62 -21.48 -0.46
N LEU A 271 -11.52 -22.09 -0.92
CA LEU A 271 -10.93 -21.76 -2.24
C LEU A 271 -11.94 -22.04 -3.38
N SER A 272 -12.63 -23.18 -3.35
CA SER A 272 -13.62 -23.53 -4.38
C SER A 272 -14.86 -22.61 -4.34
N SER A 273 -15.32 -22.20 -3.15
CA SER A 273 -16.48 -21.32 -3.01
C SER A 273 -16.24 -19.89 -3.51
N ASN A 274 -15.00 -19.45 -3.48
CA ASN A 274 -14.61 -18.11 -3.91
C ASN A 274 -14.20 -18.01 -5.40
N ASN A 275 -14.43 -19.06 -6.21
CA ASN A 275 -14.04 -19.15 -7.62
C ASN A 275 -12.55 -18.85 -7.88
N TYR A 276 -11.68 -19.18 -6.95
CA TYR A 276 -10.24 -19.14 -7.18
C TYR A 276 -9.85 -20.32 -8.08
N ASN A 277 -9.33 -20.07 -9.28
CA ASN A 277 -8.90 -21.10 -10.21
C ASN A 277 -7.62 -21.79 -9.72
N ASP A 278 -7.59 -23.13 -9.83
CA ASP A 278 -6.44 -23.97 -9.41
C ASP A 278 -5.14 -23.70 -10.20
N GLU A 279 -5.24 -23.21 -11.43
CA GLU A 279 -4.08 -22.90 -12.29
C GLU A 279 -3.09 -21.87 -11.68
N ASP A 280 -3.58 -20.97 -10.82
CA ASP A 280 -2.72 -19.99 -10.15
C ASP A 280 -1.99 -20.57 -8.94
N ILE A 281 -2.49 -21.65 -8.37
CA ILE A 281 -1.90 -22.35 -7.22
C ILE A 281 -0.62 -23.05 -7.64
N ASP A 282 -0.65 -23.79 -8.74
CA ASP A 282 0.49 -24.58 -9.24
C ASP A 282 1.66 -23.69 -9.71
N LYS A 283 1.37 -22.52 -10.26
CA LYS A 283 2.42 -21.55 -10.66
C LYS A 283 3.15 -20.92 -9.50
N PHE A 284 2.47 -20.72 -8.37
CA PHE A 284 3.07 -20.13 -7.17
C PHE A 284 4.01 -21.11 -6.47
N PHE A 285 3.62 -22.39 -6.43
CA PHE A 285 4.33 -23.45 -5.70
C PHE A 285 5.36 -24.21 -6.54
N SER A 286 5.21 -24.25 -7.87
CA SER A 286 6.19 -24.93 -8.75
C SER A 286 7.61 -24.36 -8.66
N ALA A 287 7.75 -23.09 -8.30
CA ALA A 287 9.04 -22.46 -8.06
C ALA A 287 9.68 -22.83 -6.71
N ALA A 288 8.90 -23.32 -5.75
CA ALA A 288 9.37 -23.75 -4.44
C ALA A 288 9.71 -25.26 -4.42
N ASP A 289 8.89 -26.08 -5.08
CA ASP A 289 9.07 -27.54 -5.12
C ASP A 289 10.29 -27.96 -5.97
N GLN A 290 10.67 -27.18 -7.00
CA GLN A 290 11.84 -27.49 -7.83
C GLN A 290 13.19 -27.36 -7.08
N LYS A 291 13.22 -26.61 -5.97
CA LYS A 291 14.45 -26.44 -5.18
C LYS A 291 14.72 -27.55 -4.17
N ASP A 292 13.71 -28.30 -3.76
CA ASP A 292 13.86 -29.38 -2.78
C ASP A 292 14.23 -30.73 -3.46
N ILE A 293 13.94 -30.89 -4.77
CA ILE A 293 14.31 -32.06 -5.52
C ILE A 293 15.83 -32.08 -5.83
N ASP A 294 16.42 -30.91 -6.09
CA ASP A 294 17.85 -30.79 -6.40
C ASP A 294 18.77 -30.87 -5.16
N LYS A 295 18.23 -30.85 -3.94
CA LYS A 295 19.01 -31.01 -2.71
C LYS A 295 19.10 -32.45 -2.20
N ASN A 296 18.27 -33.37 -2.74
CA ASN A 296 18.23 -34.78 -2.36
C ASN A 296 18.69 -35.75 -3.47
N ALA A 297 19.24 -35.22 -4.57
CA ALA A 297 19.93 -35.98 -5.62
C ALA A 297 21.44 -35.73 -5.54
#